data_bffc9cca93f9624a4b8b693fc9ea9185
#
_entry.id   bffc9cca93f9624a4b8b693fc9ea9185
#
_cell.length_a   1.000
_cell.length_b   1.000
_cell.length_c   1.000
_cell.angle_alpha   90.00
_cell.angle_beta   90.00
_cell.angle_gamma   90.00
#
_symmetry.space_group_name_H-M   'P 1'
#
loop_
_entity.id
_entity.type
_entity.pdbx_description
1 polymer ?
#
loop_
_entity_poly.entity_id
_entity_poly.type
_entity_poly.pdbx_seq_one_letter_code
_entity_poly.pdbx_strand_id
1 'polypeptide(L)'
;MTAEIGYFADNSKNIYSWDPLTADGSTPAVKLAGVNYVFVHKIVGGNITVIDEGSLNGTDWFELESHSHSGSGTDAHFYSNSPVLYVRCTVSNIGNGEEFHGSVMCD
;
A
#
# COMPACT_ATOMS: atom_id res chain seq x y z
N MET A 1 16.97 -2.21 4.66
CA MET A 1 15.93 -1.37 4.07
C MET A 1 15.62 -0.19 4.98
N THR A 2 15.41 0.95 4.40
CA THR A 2 15.12 2.16 5.17
C THR A 2 13.65 2.49 5.02
N ALA A 3 13.00 2.69 6.14
CA ALA A 3 11.59 3.05 6.17
C ALA A 3 11.42 4.55 5.96
N GLU A 4 10.36 4.92 5.28
CA GLU A 4 9.99 6.31 5.07
C GLU A 4 9.07 6.80 6.18
N ILE A 5 8.86 8.12 6.23
CA ILE A 5 7.99 8.74 7.23
C ILE A 5 6.54 8.34 6.97
N GLY A 6 5.79 8.15 8.04
CA GLY A 6 4.35 7.87 7.95
C GLY A 6 3.99 6.40 7.99
N TYR A 7 4.88 5.58 8.48
CA TYR A 7 4.59 4.17 8.61
C TYR A 7 5.38 3.55 9.76
N PHE A 8 4.89 2.41 10.23
CA PHE A 8 5.55 1.58 11.22
C PHE A 8 6.31 0.47 10.50
N ALA A 9 7.54 0.22 10.89
CA ALA A 9 8.37 -0.81 10.27
C ALA A 9 8.76 -1.86 11.31
N ASP A 10 8.57 -3.13 10.96
CA ASP A 10 9.10 -4.25 11.71
C ASP A 10 10.23 -4.87 10.89
N ASN A 11 11.45 -4.48 11.19
CA ASN A 11 12.62 -4.89 10.41
C ASN A 11 12.88 -6.39 10.47
N SER A 12 12.45 -7.06 11.54
CA SER A 12 12.68 -8.49 11.67
C SER A 12 11.83 -9.30 10.70
N LYS A 13 10.75 -8.70 10.18
CA LYS A 13 9.82 -9.37 9.28
C LYS A 13 9.57 -8.61 7.99
N ASN A 14 10.28 -7.51 7.77
CA ASN A 14 10.11 -6.66 6.57
C ASN A 14 8.65 -6.25 6.37
N ILE A 15 7.99 -5.86 7.46
CA ILE A 15 6.61 -5.39 7.44
C ILE A 15 6.58 -3.89 7.61
N TYR A 16 5.82 -3.21 6.76
CA TYR A 16 5.66 -1.76 6.79
C TYR A 16 4.18 -1.44 6.80
N SER A 17 3.73 -0.69 7.80
CA SER A 17 2.34 -0.26 7.91
C SER A 17 2.30 1.25 7.82
N TRP A 18 1.49 1.76 6.90
CA TRP A 18 1.34 3.20 6.70
C TRP A 18 0.35 3.78 7.69
N ASP A 19 0.51 5.06 8.00
CA ASP A 19 -0.51 5.79 8.73
C ASP A 19 -1.80 5.79 7.90
N PRO A 20 -2.96 5.75 8.54
CA PRO A 20 -4.23 5.71 7.81
C PRO A 20 -4.40 6.94 6.91
N LEU A 21 -4.95 6.71 5.71
CA LEU A 21 -5.40 7.79 4.85
C LEU A 21 -6.87 8.06 5.11
N THR A 22 -7.20 9.31 5.35
CA THR A 22 -8.58 9.75 5.58
C THR A 22 -9.09 10.64 4.44
N ALA A 23 -8.27 10.81 3.41
CA ALA A 23 -8.58 11.56 2.21
C ALA A 23 -7.83 10.96 1.03
N ASP A 24 -8.26 11.27 -0.17
CA ASP A 24 -7.60 10.80 -1.39
C ASP A 24 -6.14 11.21 -1.41
N GLY A 25 -5.29 10.31 -1.87
CA GLY A 25 -3.87 10.56 -1.96
C GLY A 25 -3.07 9.28 -2.01
N SER A 26 -1.75 9.42 -1.92
CA SER A 26 -0.82 8.30 -1.95
C SER A 26 -0.13 8.14 -0.60
N THR A 27 0.14 6.88 -0.23
CA THR A 27 0.98 6.60 0.93
C THR A 27 2.43 6.98 0.62
N PRO A 28 3.26 7.17 1.64
CA PRO A 28 4.70 7.32 1.39
C PRO A 28 5.27 6.09 0.69
N ALA A 29 6.32 6.29 -0.09
CA ALA A 29 6.99 5.20 -0.78
C ALA A 29 7.78 4.34 0.20
N VAL A 30 7.75 3.03 -0.02
CA VAL A 30 8.53 2.07 0.76
C VAL A 30 9.48 1.35 -0.18
N LYS A 31 10.73 1.24 0.19
CA LYS A 31 11.71 0.51 -0.59
C LYS A 31 11.65 -0.97 -0.21
N LEU A 32 11.47 -1.82 -1.21
CA LEU A 32 11.40 -3.26 -0.99
C LEU A 32 12.77 -3.91 -1.07
N ALA A 33 12.92 -5.02 -0.33
CA ALA A 33 14.14 -5.80 -0.31
C ALA A 33 14.05 -7.08 -1.16
N GLY A 34 12.90 -7.37 -1.74
CA GLY A 34 12.70 -8.61 -2.49
C GLY A 34 11.69 -8.45 -3.61
N VAL A 35 11.38 -9.56 -4.29
CA VAL A 35 10.50 -9.57 -5.46
C VAL A 35 9.15 -10.20 -5.17
N ASN A 36 8.97 -10.75 -3.98
CA ASN A 36 7.69 -11.32 -3.53
C ASN A 36 7.18 -10.46 -2.39
N TYR A 37 5.97 -9.97 -2.51
CA TYR A 37 5.41 -9.11 -1.48
C TYR A 37 3.89 -9.22 -1.46
N VAL A 38 3.32 -8.85 -0.33
CA VAL A 38 1.88 -8.81 -0.16
C VAL A 38 1.47 -7.43 0.35
N PHE A 39 0.44 -6.87 -0.28
CA PHE A 39 -0.22 -5.67 0.22
C PHE A 39 -1.44 -6.12 1.00
N VAL A 40 -1.70 -5.49 2.12
CA VAL A 40 -2.94 -5.69 2.87
C VAL A 40 -3.69 -4.38 2.89
N HIS A 41 -4.93 -4.41 2.43
CA HIS A 41 -5.82 -3.26 2.42
C HIS A 41 -6.92 -3.47 3.45
N LYS A 42 -6.98 -2.60 4.45
CA LYS A 42 -8.09 -2.60 5.40
C LYS A 42 -8.90 -1.33 5.18
N ILE A 43 -10.16 -1.51 4.86
CA ILE A 43 -11.09 -0.43 4.56
C ILE A 43 -12.04 -0.25 5.73
N VAL A 44 -12.22 0.99 6.16
CA VAL A 44 -13.21 1.36 7.16
C VAL A 44 -14.20 2.31 6.50
N GLY A 45 -15.45 1.86 6.38
CA GLY A 45 -16.52 2.69 5.85
C GLY A 45 -16.95 2.30 4.45
N GLY A 46 -16.75 3.14 3.50
CA GLY A 46 -17.44 3.08 2.22
C GLY A 46 -16.70 2.42 1.07
N ASN A 47 -16.97 2.92 -0.12
CA ASN A 47 -16.43 2.37 -1.36
C ASN A 47 -15.17 3.14 -1.73
N ILE A 48 -14.03 2.48 -1.61
CA ILE A 48 -12.71 3.08 -1.81
C ILE A 48 -12.00 2.31 -2.91
N THR A 49 -11.33 3.03 -3.81
CA THR A 49 -10.49 2.42 -4.83
C THR A 49 -9.04 2.55 -4.42
N VAL A 50 -8.31 1.44 -4.43
CA VAL A 50 -6.90 1.40 -4.06
C VAL A 50 -6.10 0.88 -5.25
N ILE A 51 -5.10 1.65 -5.65
CA ILE A 51 -4.16 1.23 -6.70
C ILE A 51 -2.83 0.92 -6.03
N ASP A 52 -2.39 -0.33 -6.15
CA ASP A 52 -1.05 -0.71 -5.72
C ASP A 52 -0.09 -0.30 -6.82
N GLU A 53 0.92 0.47 -6.46
CA GLU A 53 1.85 1.04 -7.44
C GLU A 53 3.29 0.65 -7.14
N GLY A 54 4.06 0.50 -8.21
CA GLY A 54 5.47 0.21 -8.14
C GLY A 54 6.29 1.27 -8.85
N SER A 55 7.57 1.34 -8.52
CA SER A 55 8.51 2.25 -9.16
C SER A 55 9.92 1.67 -9.10
N LEU A 56 10.74 1.99 -10.09
CA LEU A 56 12.15 1.61 -10.09
C LEU A 56 13.05 2.73 -9.57
N ASN A 57 12.55 3.96 -9.49
CA ASN A 57 13.37 5.10 -9.08
C ASN A 57 12.74 5.95 -7.98
N GLY A 58 11.53 5.61 -7.53
CA GLY A 58 10.83 6.35 -6.50
C GLY A 58 10.14 7.63 -6.99
N THR A 59 10.20 7.89 -8.29
CA THR A 59 9.65 9.11 -8.89
C THR A 59 8.61 8.80 -9.96
N ASP A 60 8.89 7.83 -10.81
CA ASP A 60 8.00 7.43 -11.90
C ASP A 60 7.25 6.18 -11.46
N TRP A 61 5.93 6.32 -11.33
CA TRP A 61 5.07 5.28 -10.76
C TRP A 61 4.21 4.62 -11.84
N PHE A 62 3.97 3.33 -11.69
CA PHE A 62 3.09 2.58 -12.58
C PHE A 62 2.18 1.68 -11.76
N GLU A 63 1.01 1.39 -12.31
CA GLU A 63 0.03 0.55 -11.63
C GLU A 63 0.47 -0.90 -11.66
N LEU A 64 0.48 -1.54 -10.49
CA LEU A 64 0.60 -2.99 -10.38
C LEU A 64 -0.78 -3.61 -10.51
N GLU A 65 -1.74 -3.14 -9.73
CA GLU A 65 -3.11 -3.63 -9.76
C GLU A 65 -4.04 -2.63 -9.12
N SER A 66 -5.26 -2.54 -9.61
CA SER A 66 -6.30 -1.66 -9.06
C SER A 66 -7.38 -2.51 -8.40
N HIS A 67 -7.80 -2.09 -7.21
CA HIS A 67 -8.78 -2.82 -6.42
C HIS A 67 -9.91 -1.88 -5.99
N SER A 68 -11.15 -2.25 -6.30
CA SER A 68 -12.33 -1.52 -5.83
C SER A 68 -12.89 -2.26 -4.62
N HIS A 69 -13.00 -1.55 -3.51
CA HIS A 69 -13.54 -2.11 -2.27
C HIS A 69 -14.95 -1.57 -2.03
N SER A 70 -15.85 -2.45 -1.63
CA SER A 70 -17.23 -2.12 -1.36
C SER A 70 -17.53 -2.41 0.11
N GLY A 71 -17.60 -1.34 0.91
CA GLY A 71 -17.81 -1.46 2.35
C GLY A 71 -16.55 -1.79 3.12
N SER A 72 -16.70 -2.02 4.42
CA SER A 72 -15.58 -2.34 5.32
C SER A 72 -15.09 -3.76 5.10
N GLY A 73 -13.79 -3.96 5.25
CA GLY A 73 -13.20 -5.28 5.12
C GLY A 73 -11.69 -5.22 5.01
N THR A 74 -11.06 -6.40 4.97
CA THR A 74 -9.62 -6.54 4.85
C THR A 74 -9.31 -7.54 3.75
N ASP A 75 -8.47 -7.13 2.80
CA ASP A 75 -8.05 -7.96 1.68
C ASP A 75 -6.54 -8.01 1.59
N ALA A 76 -6.01 -9.14 1.12
CA ALA A 76 -4.58 -9.30 0.86
C ALA A 76 -4.37 -9.53 -0.63
N HIS A 77 -3.33 -8.89 -1.17
CA HIS A 77 -3.00 -8.97 -2.59
C HIS A 77 -1.54 -9.36 -2.73
N PHE A 78 -1.31 -10.52 -3.36
CA PHE A 78 0.01 -11.15 -3.43
C PHE A 78 0.65 -10.89 -4.79
N TYR A 79 1.93 -10.52 -4.75
CA TYR A 79 2.73 -10.31 -5.96
C TYR A 79 3.97 -11.20 -5.89
N SER A 80 4.18 -12.00 -6.92
CA SER A 80 5.32 -12.93 -7.01
C SER A 80 6.15 -12.61 -8.24
N ASN A 81 7.48 -12.65 -8.09
CA ASN A 81 8.40 -12.36 -9.18
C ASN A 81 8.10 -11.01 -9.84
N SER A 82 7.83 -10.03 -9.01
CA SER A 82 7.44 -8.69 -9.46
C SER A 82 8.49 -7.69 -9.00
N PRO A 83 9.62 -7.58 -9.72
CA PRO A 83 10.75 -6.78 -9.28
C PRO A 83 10.48 -5.29 -9.44
N VAL A 84 10.27 -4.63 -8.31
CA VAL A 84 10.21 -3.17 -8.21
C VAL A 84 11.08 -2.76 -7.04
N LEU A 85 11.56 -1.53 -7.03
CA LEU A 85 12.35 -1.02 -5.91
C LEU A 85 11.49 -0.35 -4.86
N TYR A 86 10.42 0.30 -5.27
CA TYR A 86 9.55 1.05 -4.37
C TYR A 86 8.10 0.69 -4.63
N VAL A 87 7.29 0.71 -3.57
CA VAL A 87 5.85 0.52 -3.67
C VAL A 87 5.12 1.57 -2.85
N ARG A 88 3.88 1.83 -3.22
CA ARG A 88 2.95 2.66 -2.47
C ARG A 88 1.52 2.28 -2.86
N CYS A 89 0.56 2.80 -2.12
CA CYS A 89 -0.86 2.74 -2.49
C CYS A 89 -1.33 4.14 -2.81
N THR A 90 -2.12 4.27 -3.88
CA THR A 90 -2.82 5.50 -4.21
C THR A 90 -4.31 5.23 -4.08
N VAL A 91 -4.98 6.08 -3.30
CA VAL A 91 -6.35 5.81 -2.85
C VAL A 91 -7.26 6.94 -3.32
N SER A 92 -8.45 6.57 -3.78
CA SER A 92 -9.46 7.54 -4.22
C SER A 92 -10.84 7.16 -3.70
N ASN A 93 -11.75 8.13 -3.71
CA ASN A 93 -13.14 8.00 -3.27
C ASN A 93 -13.30 7.81 -1.76
N ILE A 94 -12.39 8.37 -0.96
CA ILE A 94 -12.53 8.36 0.49
C ILE A 94 -13.51 9.45 0.90
N GLY A 95 -14.60 9.07 1.55
CA GLY A 95 -15.60 9.98 2.07
C GLY A 95 -15.39 10.31 3.55
N ASN A 96 -16.30 11.12 4.09
CA ASN A 96 -16.24 11.49 5.50
C ASN A 96 -16.37 10.26 6.40
N GLY A 97 -15.45 10.15 7.35
CA GLY A 97 -15.45 9.05 8.31
C GLY A 97 -14.92 7.74 7.76
N GLU A 98 -14.48 7.73 6.51
CA GLU A 98 -13.89 6.54 5.90
C GLU A 98 -12.38 6.59 6.01
N GLU A 99 -11.76 5.41 6.05
CA GLU A 99 -10.31 5.29 6.22
C GLU A 99 -9.77 4.14 5.40
N PHE A 100 -8.54 4.33 4.93
CA PHE A 100 -7.74 3.26 4.34
C PHE A 100 -6.54 3.00 5.24
N HIS A 101 -6.36 1.75 5.62
CA HIS A 101 -5.19 1.28 6.38
C HIS A 101 -4.44 0.30 5.49
N GLY A 102 -3.23 0.63 5.12
CA GLY A 102 -2.44 -0.21 4.25
C GLY A 102 -1.18 -0.70 4.91
N SER A 103 -0.74 -1.88 4.51
CA SER A 103 0.55 -2.41 4.91
C SER A 103 1.12 -3.26 3.79
N VAL A 104 2.43 -3.46 3.81
CA VAL A 104 3.12 -4.30 2.85
C VAL A 104 4.17 -5.11 3.58
N MET A 105 4.24 -6.39 3.23
CA MET A 105 5.29 -7.28 3.74
C MET A 105 6.06 -7.82 2.56
N CYS A 106 7.37 -7.82 2.67
CA CYS A 106 8.28 -8.27 1.61
C CYS A 106 9.07 -9.47 2.09
N ASP A 107 9.20 -10.43 1.21
CA ASP A 107 10.01 -11.64 1.45
C ASP A 107 11.35 -11.50 0.75
#